data_8b8a494f389c1805a33fc7dc36dcad42
#
_entry.id   8b8a494f389c1805a33fc7dc36dcad42
#
_cell.length_a   1.000
_cell.length_b   1.000
_cell.length_c   1.000
_cell.angle_alpha   90.00
_cell.angle_beta   90.00
_cell.angle_gamma   90.00
#
_symmetry.space_group_name_H-M   'P 1'
#
loop_
_entity.id
_entity.type
_entity.pdbx_description
1 polymer ?
#
loop_
_entity_poly.entity_id
_entity_poly.type
_entity_poly.pdbx_seq_one_letter_code
_entity_poly.pdbx_strand_id
1 'polypeptide(L)'
;TAPRPVWKFLFIASYICFCLSGETVADCSLACRSILFDVRKLCWSDELTSACGIDPETLPAVLSTGACAGTLTQEAASALGLPQNVKVVIGSHDQIVNALGCGVANPGEAIDTTGTVECICPLFAAIPETLEFERENYACVPYLDGRGYVTYAYNISGGAVVRWYRDSLAFYLKQAAKERGCSVYDIL
;
A
#
# COMPACT_ATOMS: atom_id res chain seq x y z
N THR A 1 14.32 28.78 -20.48
CA THR A 1 12.88 28.81 -20.18
C THR A 1 12.72 28.57 -18.69
N ALA A 2 12.06 29.49 -17.98
CA ALA A 2 11.74 29.29 -16.57
C ALA A 2 10.90 28.01 -16.42
N PRO A 3 11.14 27.17 -15.39
CA PRO A 3 10.33 26.00 -15.16
C PRO A 3 8.87 26.42 -14.98
N ARG A 4 7.94 25.67 -15.58
CA ARG A 4 6.52 25.91 -15.36
C ARG A 4 6.20 25.67 -13.88
N PRO A 5 5.37 26.51 -13.25
CA PRO A 5 4.97 26.29 -11.86
C PRO A 5 4.28 24.91 -11.76
N VAL A 6 4.65 24.15 -10.73
CA VAL A 6 3.97 22.89 -10.41
C VAL A 6 2.61 23.24 -9.82
N TRP A 7 1.55 22.64 -10.37
CA TRP A 7 0.21 22.83 -9.85
C TRP A 7 -0.10 21.85 -8.70
N LYS A 8 0.17 20.55 -8.92
CA LYS A 8 -0.02 19.49 -7.92
C LYS A 8 1.02 18.38 -8.08
N PHE A 9 1.48 17.84 -6.95
CA PHE A 9 2.20 16.57 -6.88
C PHE A 9 1.20 15.47 -6.56
N LEU A 10 1.07 14.47 -7.43
CA LEU A 10 0.13 13.38 -7.26
C LEU A 10 0.85 12.03 -7.32
N PHE A 11 0.51 11.12 -6.42
CA PHE A 11 0.83 9.72 -6.59
C PHE A 11 0.05 9.16 -7.78
N ILE A 12 0.48 8.04 -8.34
CA ILE A 12 -0.20 7.42 -9.48
C ILE A 12 -1.69 7.14 -9.16
N ALA A 13 -1.98 6.60 -7.97
CA ALA A 13 -3.37 6.38 -7.55
C ALA A 13 -4.16 7.69 -7.41
N SER A 14 -3.53 8.74 -6.87
CA SER A 14 -4.13 10.08 -6.78
C SER A 14 -4.40 10.69 -8.15
N TYR A 15 -3.49 10.47 -9.11
CA TYR A 15 -3.68 10.92 -10.49
C TYR A 15 -4.84 10.18 -11.17
N ILE A 16 -4.96 8.88 -10.97
CA ILE A 16 -6.10 8.10 -11.48
C ILE A 16 -7.41 8.60 -10.85
N CYS A 17 -7.42 8.85 -9.54
CA CYS A 17 -8.55 9.44 -8.85
C CYS A 17 -8.94 10.79 -9.44
N PHE A 18 -7.95 11.67 -9.68
CA PHE A 18 -8.17 12.95 -10.34
C PHE A 18 -8.77 12.80 -11.75
N CYS A 19 -8.27 11.88 -12.56
CA CYS A 19 -8.83 11.62 -13.89
C CYS A 19 -10.29 11.15 -13.82
N LEU A 20 -10.65 10.41 -12.78
CA LEU A 20 -12.01 9.89 -12.60
C LEU A 20 -12.98 10.90 -12.01
N SER A 21 -12.56 11.64 -10.98
CA SER A 21 -13.46 12.49 -10.17
C SER A 21 -13.17 13.99 -10.27
N GLY A 22 -12.00 14.38 -10.79
CA GLY A 22 -11.53 15.76 -10.74
C GLY A 22 -10.89 16.16 -9.40
N GLU A 23 -10.92 15.28 -8.38
CA GLU A 23 -10.42 15.56 -7.04
C GLU A 23 -8.95 15.17 -6.87
N THR A 24 -8.16 16.05 -6.24
CA THR A 24 -6.74 15.82 -5.95
C THR A 24 -6.58 15.32 -4.53
N VAL A 25 -6.69 14.01 -4.34
CA VAL A 25 -6.70 13.36 -3.03
C VAL A 25 -5.70 12.20 -2.96
N ALA A 26 -5.25 11.89 -1.76
CA ALA A 26 -4.42 10.73 -1.46
C ALA A 26 -4.92 10.07 -0.17
N ASP A 27 -4.61 8.78 0.02
CA ASP A 27 -4.79 8.10 1.31
C ASP A 27 -3.53 8.25 2.19
N CYS A 28 -3.69 8.01 3.50
CA CYS A 28 -2.60 8.13 4.46
C CYS A 28 -1.43 7.18 4.14
N SER A 29 -1.71 5.98 3.65
CA SER A 29 -0.68 4.96 3.39
C SER A 29 0.23 5.32 2.21
N LEU A 30 -0.28 6.01 1.21
CA LEU A 30 0.52 6.55 0.12
C LEU A 30 1.16 7.88 0.50
N ALA A 31 0.43 8.75 1.22
CA ALA A 31 0.96 10.03 1.68
C ALA A 31 2.23 9.86 2.53
N CYS A 32 2.27 8.89 3.46
CA CYS A 32 3.43 8.65 4.31
C CYS A 32 4.69 8.20 3.53
N ARG A 33 4.55 7.67 2.32
CA ARG A 33 5.70 7.27 1.49
C ARG A 33 6.45 8.45 0.85
N SER A 34 5.89 9.64 0.92
CA SER A 34 6.58 10.87 0.50
C SER A 34 7.66 11.35 1.48
N ILE A 35 7.67 10.84 2.73
CA ILE A 35 8.46 11.33 3.86
C ILE A 35 8.00 12.72 4.36
N LEU A 36 7.00 13.33 3.75
CA LEU A 36 6.46 14.64 4.11
C LEU A 36 5.23 14.57 5.03
N PHE A 37 4.81 13.37 5.39
CA PHE A 37 3.57 13.11 6.10
C PHE A 37 3.81 12.78 7.57
N ASP A 38 3.11 13.45 8.47
CA ASP A 38 3.10 13.12 9.90
C ASP A 38 2.14 11.96 10.14
N VAL A 39 2.69 10.77 10.33
CA VAL A 39 1.92 9.53 10.54
C VAL A 39 1.16 9.49 11.86
N ARG A 40 1.50 10.36 12.82
CA ARG A 40 0.80 10.45 14.12
C ARG A 40 -0.40 11.40 14.02
N LYS A 41 -0.24 12.52 13.30
CA LYS A 41 -1.30 13.52 13.10
C LYS A 41 -2.17 13.25 11.88
N LEU A 42 -1.75 12.32 11.03
CA LEU A 42 -2.40 11.97 9.75
C LEU A 42 -2.59 13.19 8.83
N CYS A 43 -1.57 14.03 8.74
CA CYS A 43 -1.55 15.23 7.89
C CYS A 43 -0.15 15.48 7.31
N TRP A 44 -0.06 16.33 6.32
CA TRP A 44 1.22 16.83 5.83
C TRP A 44 1.95 17.56 6.96
N SER A 45 3.26 17.36 7.07
CA SER A 45 4.10 18.00 8.07
C SER A 45 4.58 19.36 7.58
N ASP A 46 4.20 20.41 8.26
CA ASP A 46 4.64 21.78 7.94
C ASP A 46 6.17 21.92 8.07
N GLU A 47 6.76 21.23 9.06
CA GLU A 47 8.21 21.23 9.26
C GLU A 47 8.94 20.58 8.08
N LEU A 48 8.52 19.40 7.65
CA LEU A 48 9.16 18.64 6.58
C LEU A 48 8.92 19.30 5.20
N THR A 49 7.72 19.77 4.93
CA THR A 49 7.41 20.47 3.67
C THR A 49 8.21 21.77 3.57
N SER A 50 8.31 22.53 4.66
CA SER A 50 9.12 23.75 4.73
C SER A 50 10.60 23.48 4.54
N ALA A 51 11.14 22.44 5.20
CA ALA A 51 12.54 22.05 5.07
C ALA A 51 12.90 21.62 3.63
N CYS A 52 11.95 21.00 2.91
CA CYS A 52 12.10 20.61 1.51
C CYS A 52 11.78 21.71 0.51
N GLY A 53 11.31 22.90 0.96
CA GLY A 53 10.88 23.99 0.08
C GLY A 53 9.66 23.63 -0.78
N ILE A 54 8.79 22.75 -0.28
CA ILE A 54 7.56 22.33 -0.97
C ILE A 54 6.39 23.14 -0.42
N ASP A 55 5.66 23.78 -1.32
CA ASP A 55 4.41 24.46 -0.98
C ASP A 55 3.34 23.40 -0.64
N PRO A 56 2.80 23.35 0.60
CA PRO A 56 1.76 22.40 0.99
C PRO A 56 0.53 22.43 0.08
N GLU A 57 0.20 23.57 -0.51
CA GLU A 57 -0.91 23.72 -1.44
C GLU A 57 -0.73 22.89 -2.73
N THR A 58 0.50 22.49 -3.04
CA THR A 58 0.78 21.61 -4.18
C THR A 58 0.57 20.13 -3.87
N LEU A 59 0.39 19.77 -2.60
CA LEU A 59 0.13 18.39 -2.17
C LEU A 59 -1.37 18.07 -2.26
N PRO A 60 -1.76 16.80 -2.48
CA PRO A 60 -3.15 16.38 -2.48
C PRO A 60 -3.77 16.47 -1.08
N ALA A 61 -5.07 16.70 -0.99
CA ALA A 61 -5.79 16.53 0.26
C ALA A 61 -5.74 15.06 0.71
N VAL A 62 -5.58 14.82 2.01
CA VAL A 62 -5.53 13.45 2.53
C VAL A 62 -6.90 13.03 3.01
N LEU A 63 -7.37 11.90 2.53
CA LEU A 63 -8.64 11.29 2.89
C LEU A 63 -8.42 9.91 3.52
N SER A 64 -9.39 9.54 4.32
CA SER A 64 -9.46 8.22 4.95
C SER A 64 -9.69 7.11 3.92
N THR A 65 -9.09 5.96 4.13
CA THR A 65 -9.41 4.73 3.38
C THR A 65 -10.92 4.44 3.46
N GLY A 66 -11.55 4.21 2.34
CA GLY A 66 -13.01 4.03 2.24
C GLY A 66 -13.81 5.32 2.09
N ALA A 67 -13.18 6.50 2.19
CA ALA A 67 -13.86 7.77 1.95
C ALA A 67 -14.21 7.95 0.47
N CYS A 68 -15.33 8.62 0.22
CA CYS A 68 -15.74 8.99 -1.12
C CYS A 68 -15.00 10.27 -1.54
N ALA A 69 -14.17 10.19 -2.58
CA ALA A 69 -13.48 11.33 -3.15
C ALA A 69 -14.40 12.20 -4.04
N GLY A 70 -15.50 11.62 -4.54
CA GLY A 70 -16.42 12.28 -5.44
C GLY A 70 -17.16 11.29 -6.31
N THR A 71 -17.75 11.77 -7.39
CA THR A 71 -18.38 10.95 -8.44
C THR A 71 -17.61 11.13 -9.75
N LEU A 72 -17.89 10.27 -10.73
CA LEU A 72 -17.25 10.39 -12.03
C LEU A 72 -17.53 11.75 -12.67
N THR A 73 -16.49 12.33 -13.29
CA THR A 73 -16.67 13.47 -14.20
C THR A 73 -17.52 13.03 -15.40
N GLN A 74 -18.14 13.99 -16.08
CA GLN A 74 -18.91 13.72 -17.31
C GLN A 74 -18.04 13.02 -18.37
N GLU A 75 -16.78 13.43 -18.48
CA GLU A 75 -15.82 12.87 -19.44
C GLU A 75 -15.48 11.41 -19.10
N ALA A 76 -15.11 11.14 -17.83
CA ALA A 76 -14.81 9.80 -17.35
C ALA A 76 -16.01 8.86 -17.48
N ALA A 77 -17.20 9.30 -17.08
CA ALA A 77 -18.45 8.54 -17.21
C ALA A 77 -18.72 8.15 -18.66
N SER A 78 -18.58 9.09 -19.59
CA SER A 78 -18.77 8.84 -21.02
C SER A 78 -17.72 7.89 -21.59
N ALA A 79 -16.46 8.06 -21.24
CA ALA A 79 -15.37 7.20 -21.72
C ALA A 79 -15.49 5.75 -21.21
N LEU A 80 -15.98 5.56 -19.98
CA LEU A 80 -16.15 4.25 -19.35
C LEU A 80 -17.50 3.59 -19.64
N GLY A 81 -18.47 4.32 -20.21
CA GLY A 81 -19.85 3.84 -20.39
C GLY A 81 -20.58 3.62 -19.06
N LEU A 82 -20.25 4.39 -18.03
CA LEU A 82 -20.82 4.29 -16.69
C LEU A 82 -21.71 5.50 -16.37
N PRO A 83 -22.68 5.35 -15.44
CA PRO A 83 -23.45 6.48 -14.93
C PRO A 83 -22.54 7.47 -14.18
N GLN A 84 -22.80 8.78 -14.32
CA GLN A 84 -22.00 9.82 -13.66
C GLN A 84 -22.06 9.78 -12.12
N ASN A 85 -23.13 9.22 -11.54
CA ASN A 85 -23.30 9.09 -10.10
C ASN A 85 -22.50 7.94 -9.45
N VAL A 86 -21.69 7.21 -10.22
CA VAL A 86 -20.77 6.20 -9.67
C VAL A 86 -19.74 6.91 -8.79
N LYS A 87 -19.62 6.42 -7.56
CA LYS A 87 -18.70 6.98 -6.56
C LYS A 87 -17.27 6.52 -6.81
N VAL A 88 -16.32 7.45 -6.68
CA VAL A 88 -14.89 7.16 -6.61
C VAL A 88 -14.50 7.09 -5.14
N VAL A 89 -14.05 5.93 -4.69
CA VAL A 89 -13.73 5.66 -3.29
C VAL A 89 -12.22 5.46 -3.13
N ILE A 90 -11.65 6.06 -2.10
CA ILE A 90 -10.22 5.96 -1.78
C ILE A 90 -9.93 4.57 -1.22
N GLY A 91 -8.95 3.89 -1.82
CA GLY A 91 -8.37 2.66 -1.31
C GLY A 91 -7.20 2.93 -0.38
N SER A 92 -6.24 2.02 -0.37
CA SER A 92 -5.00 2.11 0.39
C SER A 92 -3.88 1.39 -0.38
N HIS A 93 -2.66 1.40 0.17
CA HIS A 93 -1.56 0.61 -0.35
C HIS A 93 -1.95 -0.89 -0.42
N ASP A 94 -1.50 -1.60 -1.43
CA ASP A 94 -1.87 -3.00 -1.72
C ASP A 94 -1.66 -3.95 -0.53
N GLN A 95 -0.56 -3.81 0.22
CA GLN A 95 -0.29 -4.63 1.40
C GLN A 95 -1.31 -4.40 2.52
N ILE A 96 -1.79 -3.17 2.68
CA ILE A 96 -2.80 -2.83 3.70
C ILE A 96 -4.16 -3.43 3.32
N VAL A 97 -4.59 -3.25 2.08
CA VAL A 97 -5.87 -3.81 1.63
C VAL A 97 -5.83 -5.33 1.55
N ASN A 98 -4.66 -5.92 1.26
CA ASN A 98 -4.45 -7.36 1.32
C ASN A 98 -4.55 -7.87 2.77
N ALA A 99 -3.89 -7.21 3.73
CA ALA A 99 -4.00 -7.56 5.15
C ALA A 99 -5.45 -7.51 5.63
N LEU A 100 -6.19 -6.46 5.28
CA LEU A 100 -7.62 -6.35 5.57
C LEU A 100 -8.43 -7.49 4.92
N GLY A 101 -8.18 -7.76 3.64
CA GLY A 101 -8.86 -8.83 2.89
C GLY A 101 -8.61 -10.22 3.45
N CYS A 102 -7.46 -10.45 4.09
CA CYS A 102 -7.10 -11.67 4.79
C CYS A 102 -7.58 -11.69 6.25
N GLY A 103 -8.28 -10.66 6.72
CA GLY A 103 -8.92 -10.61 8.03
C GLY A 103 -8.04 -10.06 9.16
N VAL A 104 -6.90 -9.42 8.86
CA VAL A 104 -6.10 -8.71 9.89
C VAL A 104 -6.90 -7.52 10.38
N ALA A 105 -7.39 -7.59 11.61
CA ALA A 105 -8.28 -6.60 12.21
C ALA A 105 -7.81 -6.11 13.58
N ASN A 106 -7.00 -6.90 14.29
CA ASN A 106 -6.59 -6.62 15.66
C ASN A 106 -5.07 -6.49 15.77
N PRO A 107 -4.58 -5.58 16.63
CA PRO A 107 -3.15 -5.52 16.94
C PRO A 107 -2.60 -6.88 17.41
N GLY A 108 -1.41 -7.22 16.92
CA GLY A 108 -0.78 -8.52 17.17
C GLY A 108 -1.05 -9.56 16.07
N GLU A 109 -2.01 -9.31 15.18
CA GLU A 109 -2.20 -10.12 13.99
C GLU A 109 -1.22 -9.68 12.88
N ALA A 110 -0.90 -10.59 11.99
CA ALA A 110 -0.03 -10.34 10.84
C ALA A 110 -0.50 -11.16 9.64
N ILE A 111 -0.17 -10.69 8.45
CA ILE A 111 -0.24 -11.48 7.22
C ILE A 111 1.17 -11.73 6.72
N ASP A 112 1.40 -12.92 6.21
CA ASP A 112 2.55 -13.25 5.38
C ASP A 112 2.10 -13.42 3.92
N THR A 113 2.70 -12.65 3.04
CA THR A 113 2.40 -12.65 1.61
C THR A 113 3.60 -13.15 0.84
N THR A 114 3.52 -14.35 0.27
CA THR A 114 4.58 -14.96 -0.51
C THR A 114 4.28 -14.84 -2.00
N GLY A 115 5.00 -13.95 -2.67
CA GLY A 115 4.99 -13.79 -4.13
C GLY A 115 6.42 -13.88 -4.69
N THR A 116 6.80 -12.96 -5.58
CA THR A 116 8.20 -12.75 -5.97
C THR A 116 9.01 -12.31 -4.76
N VAL A 117 8.42 -11.47 -3.93
CA VAL A 117 8.89 -11.00 -2.63
C VAL A 117 8.04 -11.69 -1.57
N GLU A 118 8.62 -12.06 -0.45
CA GLU A 118 7.92 -12.43 0.77
C GLU A 118 7.81 -11.19 1.65
N CYS A 119 6.63 -10.92 2.18
CA CYS A 119 6.37 -9.74 2.98
C CYS A 119 5.47 -10.07 4.16
N ILE A 120 6.01 -9.90 5.36
CA ILE A 120 5.25 -9.99 6.61
C ILE A 120 4.78 -8.59 6.98
N CYS A 121 3.48 -8.45 7.20
CA CYS A 121 2.85 -7.17 7.54
C CYS A 121 2.10 -7.31 8.88
N PRO A 122 2.78 -7.05 10.00
CA PRO A 122 2.16 -7.08 11.33
C PRO A 122 1.41 -5.77 11.62
N LEU A 123 0.30 -5.88 12.35
CA LEU A 123 -0.50 -4.75 12.84
C LEU A 123 -0.16 -4.45 14.31
N PHE A 124 0.18 -3.19 14.56
CA PHE A 124 0.47 -2.64 15.90
C PHE A 124 -0.63 -1.67 16.33
N ALA A 125 -0.94 -1.64 17.62
CA ALA A 125 -1.88 -0.67 18.19
C ALA A 125 -1.34 0.77 18.20
N ALA A 126 -0.02 0.91 18.30
CA ALA A 126 0.69 2.19 18.31
C ALA A 126 2.03 2.04 17.59
N ILE A 127 2.66 3.16 17.26
CA ILE A 127 4.01 3.17 16.70
C ILE A 127 4.97 2.55 17.68
N PRO A 128 5.71 1.49 17.33
CA PRO A 128 6.72 0.91 18.20
C PRO A 128 7.85 1.92 18.45
N GLU A 129 8.03 2.28 19.74
CA GLU A 129 9.07 3.23 20.15
C GLU A 129 10.33 2.47 20.62
N THR A 130 10.92 1.69 19.73
CA THR A 130 12.15 0.94 20.00
C THR A 130 13.27 1.38 19.09
N LEU A 131 14.50 1.42 19.64
CA LEU A 131 15.70 1.74 18.84
C LEU A 131 15.93 0.74 17.72
N GLU A 132 15.50 -0.52 17.88
CA GLU A 132 15.59 -1.55 16.87
C GLU A 132 14.72 -1.20 15.66
N PHE A 133 13.52 -0.66 15.89
CA PHE A 133 12.60 -0.28 14.81
C PHE A 133 13.20 0.81 13.92
N GLU A 134 13.87 1.79 14.52
CA GLU A 134 14.58 2.85 13.80
C GLU A 134 15.85 2.33 13.11
N ARG A 135 16.67 1.52 13.79
CA ARG A 135 17.93 0.98 13.24
C ARG A 135 17.71 0.09 12.03
N GLU A 136 16.66 -0.71 12.04
CA GLU A 136 16.31 -1.61 10.95
C GLU A 136 15.51 -0.91 9.83
N ASN A 137 15.27 0.39 9.95
CA ASN A 137 14.52 1.21 8.98
C ASN A 137 13.13 0.67 8.66
N TYR A 138 12.44 0.13 9.64
CA TYR A 138 11.07 -0.31 9.44
C TYR A 138 10.14 0.87 9.20
N ALA A 139 9.43 0.84 8.08
CA ALA A 139 8.42 1.85 7.78
C ALA A 139 7.26 1.73 8.78
N CYS A 140 6.76 2.85 9.25
CA CYS A 140 5.55 2.91 10.05
C CYS A 140 4.43 3.53 9.20
N VAL A 141 3.43 2.73 8.85
CA VAL A 141 2.37 3.13 7.93
C VAL A 141 1.03 3.09 8.66
N PRO A 142 0.24 4.17 8.62
CA PRO A 142 -1.09 4.17 9.21
C PRO A 142 -1.98 3.08 8.60
N TYR A 143 -2.63 2.30 9.45
CA TYR A 143 -3.56 1.25 9.06
C TYR A 143 -5.00 1.74 9.22
N LEU A 144 -5.76 1.76 8.14
CA LEU A 144 -7.18 2.12 8.13
C LEU A 144 -7.51 3.32 9.03
N ASP A 145 -6.82 4.44 8.80
CA ASP A 145 -7.10 5.74 9.43
C ASP A 145 -7.01 5.76 10.96
N GLY A 146 -5.92 5.26 11.47
CA GLY A 146 -5.62 5.32 12.90
C GLY A 146 -6.14 4.15 13.71
N ARG A 147 -6.62 3.08 13.08
CA ARG A 147 -6.90 1.80 13.76
C ARG A 147 -5.63 1.07 14.21
N GLY A 148 -4.47 1.65 13.93
CA GLY A 148 -3.17 1.14 14.24
C GLY A 148 -2.14 1.47 13.18
N TYR A 149 -1.04 0.78 13.22
CA TYR A 149 0.08 0.95 12.30
C TYR A 149 0.58 -0.40 11.82
N VAL A 150 0.97 -0.46 10.58
CA VAL A 150 1.66 -1.64 10.02
C VAL A 150 3.10 -1.29 9.67
N THR A 151 3.94 -2.30 9.66
CA THR A 151 5.25 -2.25 9.02
C THR A 151 5.33 -3.32 7.94
N TYR A 152 6.40 -3.29 7.17
CA TYR A 152 6.69 -4.28 6.14
C TYR A 152 8.07 -4.86 6.38
N ALA A 153 8.12 -6.10 6.86
CA ALA A 153 9.33 -6.90 6.88
C ALA A 153 9.36 -7.74 5.60
N TYR A 154 10.29 -7.49 4.70
CA TYR A 154 10.29 -8.16 3.42
C TYR A 154 11.63 -8.78 3.07
N ASN A 155 11.56 -9.91 2.37
CA ASN A 155 12.68 -10.57 1.72
C ASN A 155 12.43 -10.60 0.21
N ILE A 156 13.40 -10.14 -0.58
CA ILE A 156 13.29 -10.08 -2.05
C ILE A 156 13.29 -11.47 -2.72
N SER A 157 13.21 -12.54 -1.97
CA SER A 157 13.37 -13.92 -2.42
C SER A 157 12.28 -14.85 -1.84
N GLY A 158 11.00 -14.57 -2.10
CA GLY A 158 9.89 -15.41 -1.68
C GLY A 158 9.75 -16.70 -2.51
N GLY A 159 8.95 -16.67 -3.58
CA GLY A 159 8.68 -17.83 -4.42
C GLY A 159 9.91 -18.48 -5.08
N ALA A 160 11.02 -17.73 -5.20
CA ALA A 160 12.29 -18.27 -5.68
C ALA A 160 12.90 -19.26 -4.68
N VAL A 161 12.78 -19.01 -3.37
CA VAL A 161 13.26 -19.94 -2.31
C VAL A 161 12.44 -21.22 -2.32
N VAL A 162 11.11 -21.12 -2.43
CA VAL A 162 10.23 -22.28 -2.52
C VAL A 162 10.57 -23.13 -3.75
N ARG A 163 10.82 -22.48 -4.88
CA ARG A 163 11.25 -23.16 -6.11
C ARG A 163 12.60 -23.85 -5.94
N TRP A 164 13.57 -23.15 -5.37
CA TRP A 164 14.88 -23.73 -5.07
C TRP A 164 14.77 -24.95 -4.15
N TYR A 165 13.99 -24.85 -3.06
CA TYR A 165 13.74 -25.97 -2.15
C TYR A 165 13.14 -27.16 -2.89
N ARG A 166 12.09 -26.95 -3.68
CA ARG A 166 11.44 -27.98 -4.51
C ARG A 166 12.45 -28.68 -5.44
N ASP A 167 13.33 -27.89 -6.06
CA ASP A 167 14.22 -28.40 -7.12
C ASP A 167 15.51 -29.00 -6.58
N SER A 168 15.98 -28.56 -5.40
CA SER A 168 17.26 -28.96 -4.83
C SER A 168 17.15 -29.97 -3.68
N LEU A 169 16.18 -29.78 -2.79
CA LEU A 169 16.02 -30.60 -1.58
C LEU A 169 14.82 -31.56 -1.64
N ALA A 170 13.73 -31.10 -2.24
CA ALA A 170 12.48 -31.86 -2.32
C ALA A 170 12.20 -32.44 -3.71
N PHE A 171 13.22 -32.68 -4.51
CA PHE A 171 13.09 -33.21 -5.88
C PHE A 171 12.32 -34.55 -5.95
N TYR A 172 12.36 -35.36 -4.89
CA TYR A 172 11.62 -36.61 -4.77
C TYR A 172 10.09 -36.41 -4.81
N LEU A 173 9.61 -35.23 -4.42
CA LEU A 173 8.18 -34.90 -4.49
C LEU A 173 7.69 -34.76 -5.93
N LYS A 174 8.57 -34.48 -6.89
CA LYS A 174 8.21 -34.46 -8.31
C LYS A 174 7.73 -35.80 -8.81
N GLN A 175 8.40 -36.89 -8.34
CA GLN A 175 7.99 -38.23 -8.68
C GLN A 175 6.65 -38.60 -8.01
N ALA A 176 6.51 -38.30 -6.73
CA ALA A 176 5.26 -38.54 -5.98
C ALA A 176 4.07 -37.77 -6.57
N ALA A 177 4.27 -36.50 -6.99
CA ALA A 177 3.24 -35.71 -7.64
C ALA A 177 2.80 -36.31 -8.97
N LYS A 178 3.76 -36.77 -9.77
CA LYS A 178 3.47 -37.46 -11.04
C LYS A 178 2.66 -38.74 -10.83
N GLU A 179 3.00 -39.56 -9.83
CA GLU A 179 2.27 -40.76 -9.47
C GLU A 179 0.85 -40.49 -8.98
N ARG A 180 0.65 -39.36 -8.28
CA ARG A 180 -0.66 -38.89 -7.77
C ARG A 180 -1.48 -38.12 -8.78
N GLY A 181 -0.89 -37.70 -9.92
CA GLY A 181 -1.54 -36.89 -10.92
C GLY A 181 -1.88 -35.45 -10.43
N CYS A 182 -1.09 -34.91 -9.49
CA CYS A 182 -1.29 -33.58 -8.90
C CYS A 182 -0.06 -32.68 -9.09
N SER A 183 -0.16 -31.42 -8.69
CA SER A 183 0.96 -30.48 -8.67
C SER A 183 1.95 -30.85 -7.55
N VAL A 184 3.24 -30.58 -7.75
CA VAL A 184 4.24 -30.70 -6.68
C VAL A 184 3.89 -29.78 -5.50
N TYR A 185 3.27 -28.64 -5.76
CA TYR A 185 2.86 -27.68 -4.74
C TYR A 185 1.68 -28.16 -3.88
N ASP A 186 0.92 -29.16 -4.35
CA ASP A 186 -0.18 -29.77 -3.57
C ASP A 186 0.30 -30.74 -2.49
N ILE A 187 1.59 -31.12 -2.54
CA ILE A 187 2.22 -32.08 -1.61
C ILE A 187 3.48 -31.54 -0.94
N LEU A 188 3.88 -30.29 -1.24
CA LEU A 188 5.00 -29.61 -0.64
C LEU A 188 4.59 -28.96 0.67
#